data_cd68fd99e3e53216bae6556ae4b9e1a5
#
_entry.id   cd68fd99e3e53216bae6556ae4b9e1a5
#
_cell.length_a   1.000
_cell.length_b   1.000
_cell.length_c   1.000
_cell.angle_alpha   90.00
_cell.angle_beta   90.00
_cell.angle_gamma   90.00
#
_symmetry.space_group_name_H-M   'P 1'
#
loop_
_entity.id
_entity.type
_entity.pdbx_description
1 polymer ?
#
loop_
_entity_poly.entity_id
_entity_poly.type
_entity_poly.pdbx_seq_one_letter_code
_entity_poly.pdbx_strand_id
1 'polypeptide(L)'
;MKYYKLIANAYSCKNPLVLKINSEENHFDEKNIYKDIDLKCNLIKAYSYSEKNDTIIEDFIVSNIGLPIVTERAKEVIEQLSIGNTEFIPIKVTNMNNISTKLYAVHIRNHISDDAINLDICKCIGNSIAVYGFLA
;
A
#
# COMPACT_ATOMS: atom_id res chain seq x y z
N MET A 1 -18.43 -8.90 13.67
CA MET A 1 -17.21 -8.11 13.39
C MET A 1 -17.36 -7.43 12.04
N LYS A 2 -16.94 -6.17 11.93
CA LYS A 2 -16.98 -5.44 10.65
C LYS A 2 -15.58 -5.38 10.07
N TYR A 3 -15.46 -5.64 8.78
CA TYR A 3 -14.21 -5.55 8.04
C TYR A 3 -14.28 -4.38 7.07
N TYR A 4 -13.18 -3.69 6.89
CA TYR A 4 -13.07 -2.53 6.01
C TYR A 4 -11.91 -2.74 5.04
N LYS A 5 -12.15 -2.41 3.77
CA LYS A 5 -11.09 -2.36 2.77
C LYS A 5 -10.48 -0.97 2.78
N LEU A 6 -9.18 -0.89 2.97
CA LEU A 6 -8.42 0.35 2.87
C LEU A 6 -7.94 0.52 1.43
N ILE A 7 -8.30 1.63 0.82
CA ILE A 7 -7.90 1.95 -0.55
C ILE A 7 -7.40 3.39 -0.64
N ALA A 8 -6.39 3.60 -1.48
CA ALA A 8 -6.00 4.93 -1.88
C ALA A 8 -6.98 5.46 -2.94
N ASN A 9 -7.41 6.69 -2.82
CA ASN A 9 -8.33 7.33 -3.76
C ASN A 9 -7.64 8.47 -4.51
N ALA A 10 -7.19 8.17 -5.73
CA ALA A 10 -6.53 9.16 -6.58
C ALA A 10 -7.46 10.28 -7.07
N TYR A 11 -8.76 10.15 -6.84
CA TYR A 11 -9.76 11.13 -7.29
C TYR A 11 -10.30 12.03 -6.18
N SER A 12 -9.80 11.85 -4.95
CA SER A 12 -10.26 12.62 -3.79
C SER A 12 -9.83 14.09 -3.83
N CYS A 13 -8.76 14.40 -4.54
CA CYS A 13 -8.25 15.76 -4.69
C CYS A 13 -7.77 16.04 -6.10
N LYS A 14 -7.51 17.31 -6.40
CA LYS A 14 -6.90 17.74 -7.64
C LYS A 14 -5.38 17.54 -7.56
N ASN A 15 -4.78 16.96 -8.57
CA ASN A 15 -3.34 16.68 -8.66
C ASN A 15 -2.78 15.84 -7.48
N PRO A 16 -3.33 14.65 -7.19
CA PRO A 16 -2.79 13.78 -6.15
C PRO A 16 -1.39 13.29 -6.54
N LEU A 17 -0.56 13.04 -5.55
CA LEU A 17 0.70 12.34 -5.76
C LEU A 17 0.41 10.89 -6.15
N VAL A 18 0.95 10.46 -7.28
CA VAL A 18 0.91 9.07 -7.75
C VAL A 18 2.34 8.61 -8.00
N LEU A 19 2.72 7.48 -7.45
CA LEU A 19 4.08 6.98 -7.49
C LEU A 19 4.23 5.76 -8.39
N LYS A 20 5.36 5.71 -9.09
CA LYS A 20 5.85 4.54 -9.80
C LYS A 20 7.01 3.92 -9.03
N ILE A 21 6.92 2.63 -8.77
CA ILE A 21 7.95 1.84 -8.11
C ILE A 21 8.34 0.69 -9.05
N ASN A 22 9.65 0.56 -9.28
CA ASN A 22 10.22 -0.56 -10.03
C ASN A 22 10.81 -1.56 -9.03
N SER A 23 10.25 -2.76 -8.98
CA SER A 23 10.68 -3.80 -8.05
C SER A 23 12.10 -4.30 -8.33
N GLU A 24 12.51 -4.38 -9.60
CA GLU A 24 13.86 -4.80 -9.97
C GLU A 24 14.90 -3.78 -9.52
N GLU A 25 14.66 -2.49 -9.70
CA GLU A 25 15.55 -1.42 -9.23
C GLU A 25 15.69 -1.45 -7.71
N ASN A 26 14.63 -1.79 -7.00
CA ASN A 26 14.59 -1.86 -5.54
C ASN A 26 14.96 -3.24 -4.98
N HIS A 27 15.32 -4.19 -5.85
CA HIS A 27 15.82 -5.51 -5.47
C HIS A 27 14.85 -6.35 -4.64
N PHE A 28 13.55 -6.27 -4.90
CA PHE A 28 12.58 -7.19 -4.31
C PHE A 28 11.66 -7.83 -5.36
N ASP A 29 11.13 -8.99 -5.03
CA ASP A 29 10.14 -9.70 -5.86
C ASP A 29 8.73 -9.25 -5.47
N GLU A 30 7.95 -8.76 -6.43
CA GLU A 30 6.56 -8.33 -6.20
C GLU A 30 5.68 -9.45 -5.64
N LYS A 31 5.99 -10.71 -5.94
CA LYS A 31 5.27 -11.85 -5.37
C LYS A 31 5.40 -11.93 -3.85
N ASN A 32 6.49 -11.41 -3.30
CA ASN A 32 6.76 -11.42 -1.86
C ASN A 32 5.91 -10.42 -1.08
N ILE A 33 5.27 -9.44 -1.75
CA ILE A 33 4.33 -8.50 -1.15
C ILE A 33 3.15 -9.24 -0.49
N TYR A 34 2.77 -10.38 -1.05
CA TYR A 34 1.63 -11.17 -0.60
C TYR A 34 2.01 -12.36 0.28
N LYS A 35 3.25 -12.40 0.76
CA LYS A 35 3.77 -13.48 1.59
C LYS A 35 4.17 -12.97 2.97
N ASP A 36 4.16 -13.86 3.96
CA ASP A 36 4.68 -13.58 5.31
C ASP A 36 6.20 -13.76 5.32
N ILE A 37 6.90 -12.95 4.54
CA ILE A 37 8.35 -12.90 4.48
C ILE A 37 8.84 -11.46 4.41
N ASP A 38 10.03 -11.22 4.94
CA ASP A 38 10.71 -9.94 4.86
C ASP A 38 11.06 -9.61 3.40
N LEU A 39 10.70 -8.42 2.91
CA LEU A 39 11.08 -7.96 1.58
C LEU A 39 12.58 -7.69 1.44
N LYS A 40 13.32 -7.59 2.56
CA LYS A 40 14.76 -7.28 2.59
C LYS A 40 15.12 -6.01 1.85
N CYS A 41 14.25 -5.04 1.90
CA CYS A 41 14.42 -3.73 1.29
C CYS A 41 14.34 -2.65 2.38
N ASN A 42 15.40 -1.87 2.54
CA ASN A 42 15.50 -0.85 3.60
C ASN A 42 15.05 0.54 3.14
N LEU A 43 15.03 0.77 1.84
CA LEU A 43 14.63 2.01 1.22
C LEU A 43 14.08 1.73 -0.16
N ILE A 44 12.90 2.24 -0.45
CA ILE A 44 12.29 2.16 -1.77
C ILE A 44 12.51 3.48 -2.51
N LYS A 45 13.09 3.39 -3.69
CA LYS A 45 13.16 4.50 -4.64
C LYS A 45 11.90 4.50 -5.49
N ALA A 46 11.22 5.62 -5.50
CA ALA A 46 10.00 5.82 -6.27
C ALA A 46 10.10 7.08 -7.14
N TYR A 47 9.26 7.14 -8.15
CA TYR A 47 9.16 8.27 -9.07
C TYR A 47 7.73 8.79 -9.09
N SER A 48 7.56 10.10 -9.06
CA SER A 48 6.26 10.71 -9.30
C SER A 48 5.94 10.69 -10.79
N TYR A 49 4.70 10.34 -11.14
CA TYR A 49 4.21 10.47 -12.52
C TYR A 49 4.03 11.94 -12.95
N SER A 50 3.90 12.85 -11.99
CA SER A 50 3.77 14.28 -12.26
C SER A 50 4.86 15.03 -11.51
N GLU A 51 5.58 15.88 -12.22
CA GLU A 51 6.61 16.78 -11.68
C GLU A 51 6.05 18.16 -11.28
N LYS A 52 4.73 18.31 -11.22
CA LYS A 52 4.08 19.58 -10.88
C LYS A 52 4.32 19.93 -9.42
N ASN A 53 4.65 21.20 -9.17
CA ASN A 53 4.92 21.72 -7.82
C ASN A 53 3.67 21.82 -6.93
N ASP A 54 2.48 21.71 -7.51
CA ASP A 54 1.19 21.78 -6.81
C ASP A 54 0.60 20.41 -6.47
N THR A 55 1.41 19.36 -6.51
CA THR A 55 0.98 18.00 -6.16
C THR A 55 0.58 17.93 -4.70
N ILE A 56 -0.61 17.39 -4.43
CA ILE A 56 -1.13 17.20 -3.08
C ILE A 56 -0.76 15.81 -2.58
N ILE A 57 -0.20 15.75 -1.37
CA ILE A 57 0.17 14.51 -0.70
C ILE A 57 -0.91 14.15 0.31
N GLU A 58 -1.66 13.11 0.01
CA GLU A 58 -2.65 12.54 0.92
C GLU A 58 -2.04 11.45 1.80
N ASP A 59 -2.74 11.06 2.86
CA ASP A 59 -2.25 10.06 3.79
C ASP A 59 -2.08 8.67 3.15
N PHE A 60 -2.86 8.38 2.12
CA PHE A 60 -2.75 7.16 1.30
C PHE A 60 -2.46 7.53 -0.14
N ILE A 61 -1.37 7.01 -0.68
CA ILE A 61 -0.83 7.36 -1.98
C ILE A 61 -0.96 6.17 -2.94
N VAL A 62 -1.45 6.45 -4.14
CA VAL A 62 -1.59 5.46 -5.20
C VAL A 62 -0.22 5.15 -5.81
N SER A 63 0.05 3.88 -6.05
CA SER A 63 1.22 3.40 -6.79
C SER A 63 0.85 2.29 -7.78
N ASN A 64 1.82 1.92 -8.61
CA ASN A 64 1.67 0.82 -9.58
C ASN A 64 1.88 -0.57 -8.99
N ILE A 65 2.19 -0.68 -7.70
CA ILE A 65 2.40 -1.97 -7.02
C ILE A 65 1.38 -2.18 -5.90
N GLY A 66 1.28 -3.42 -5.42
CA GLY A 66 0.31 -3.79 -4.39
C GLY A 66 0.65 -3.36 -2.96
N LEU A 67 1.74 -2.63 -2.74
CA LEU A 67 2.09 -2.08 -1.43
C LEU A 67 1.31 -0.78 -1.19
N PRO A 68 0.52 -0.67 -0.12
CA PRO A 68 -0.01 0.61 0.30
C PRO A 68 1.12 1.58 0.64
N ILE A 69 0.99 2.83 0.22
CA ILE A 69 1.95 3.88 0.55
C ILE A 69 1.25 4.91 1.41
N VAL A 70 1.89 5.28 2.50
CA VAL A 70 1.29 6.16 3.53
C VAL A 70 2.26 7.25 3.96
N THR A 71 1.70 8.35 4.47
CA THR A 71 2.46 9.39 5.16
C THR A 71 2.90 8.93 6.54
N GLU A 72 3.84 9.65 7.16
CA GLU A 72 4.26 9.39 8.53
C GLU A 72 3.10 9.44 9.52
N ARG A 73 2.17 10.38 9.35
CA ARG A 73 0.96 10.49 10.19
C ARG A 73 0.10 9.22 10.11
N ALA A 74 -0.15 8.72 8.91
CA ALA A 74 -0.92 7.49 8.74
C ALA A 74 -0.16 6.26 9.24
N LYS A 75 1.17 6.22 9.05
CA LYS A 75 2.03 5.18 9.62
C LYS A 75 1.88 5.07 11.13
N GLU A 76 1.94 6.20 11.84
CA GLU A 76 1.81 6.23 13.31
C GLU A 76 0.46 5.64 13.77
N VAL A 77 -0.63 5.98 13.08
CA VAL A 77 -1.95 5.42 13.38
C VAL A 77 -1.98 3.90 13.13
N ILE A 78 -1.41 3.45 12.02
CA ILE A 78 -1.36 2.02 11.69
C ILE A 78 -0.52 1.25 12.72
N GLU A 79 0.61 1.79 13.14
CA GLU A 79 1.46 1.17 14.17
C GLU A 79 0.74 0.99 15.50
N GLN A 80 -0.07 1.96 15.91
CA GLN A 80 -0.87 1.86 17.14
C GLN A 80 -1.97 0.81 17.07
N LEU A 81 -2.51 0.56 15.88
CA LEU A 81 -3.63 -0.35 15.65
C LEU A 81 -3.20 -1.74 15.20
N SER A 82 -2.03 -1.86 14.60
CA SER A 82 -1.54 -3.14 14.08
C SER A 82 -0.91 -3.97 15.18
N ILE A 83 -1.39 -5.21 15.30
CA ILE A 83 -0.79 -6.22 16.13
C ILE A 83 -0.14 -7.23 15.20
N GLY A 84 1.19 -7.29 15.17
CA GLY A 84 1.90 -8.32 14.42
C GLY A 84 2.85 -7.81 13.34
N ASN A 85 3.06 -8.61 12.31
CA ASN A 85 4.17 -8.51 11.37
C ASN A 85 3.91 -7.48 10.25
N THR A 86 3.99 -6.21 10.57
CA THR A 86 3.91 -5.13 9.59
C THR A 86 5.27 -4.46 9.44
N GLU A 87 5.77 -4.38 8.22
CA GLU A 87 6.97 -3.64 7.89
C GLU A 87 6.60 -2.28 7.32
N PHE A 88 7.31 -1.24 7.75
CA PHE A 88 7.24 0.10 7.17
C PHE A 88 8.58 0.41 6.49
N ILE A 89 8.57 0.49 5.18
CA ILE A 89 9.78 0.71 4.39
C ILE A 89 9.81 2.16 3.93
N PRO A 90 10.80 2.96 4.31
CA PRO A 90 10.92 4.35 3.87
C PRO A 90 10.95 4.46 2.35
N ILE A 91 10.29 5.50 1.83
CA ILE A 91 10.27 5.81 0.39
C ILE A 91 11.00 7.13 0.14
N LYS A 92 11.86 7.12 -0.87
CA LYS A 92 12.45 8.33 -1.44
C LYS A 92 11.89 8.56 -2.84
N VAL A 93 11.23 9.68 -3.06
CA VAL A 93 10.79 10.10 -4.39
C VAL A 93 11.93 10.82 -5.08
N THR A 94 12.49 10.21 -6.12
CA THR A 94 13.77 10.64 -6.71
C THR A 94 13.65 11.86 -7.62
N ASN A 95 12.50 12.08 -8.23
CA ASN A 95 12.25 13.18 -9.17
C ASN A 95 11.45 14.35 -8.57
N MET A 96 11.34 14.39 -7.24
CA MET A 96 10.72 15.51 -6.52
C MET A 96 11.53 15.86 -5.28
N ASN A 97 11.90 17.11 -5.13
CA ASN A 97 12.71 17.61 -4.01
C ASN A 97 11.90 18.35 -2.94
N ASN A 98 10.64 18.64 -3.20
CA ASN A 98 9.78 19.49 -2.36
C ASN A 98 8.81 18.70 -1.47
N ILE A 99 8.99 17.39 -1.33
CA ILE A 99 8.19 16.57 -0.43
C ILE A 99 8.73 16.76 0.99
N SER A 100 7.93 17.41 1.84
CA SER A 100 8.31 17.72 3.23
C SER A 100 7.94 16.61 4.22
N THR A 101 6.99 15.75 3.87
CA THR A 101 6.57 14.63 4.71
C THR A 101 7.30 13.35 4.34
N LYS A 102 7.59 12.53 5.34
CA LYS A 102 8.12 11.18 5.11
C LYS A 102 7.04 10.24 4.60
N LEU A 103 7.42 9.38 3.68
CA LEU A 103 6.55 8.38 3.06
C LEU A 103 7.06 6.98 3.36
N TYR A 104 6.12 6.04 3.51
CA TYR A 104 6.42 4.64 3.81
C TYR A 104 5.56 3.70 2.98
N ALA A 105 6.17 2.65 2.45
CA ALA A 105 5.43 1.50 1.96
C ALA A 105 5.08 0.59 3.14
N VAL A 106 3.87 0.08 3.14
CA VAL A 106 3.36 -0.80 4.21
C VAL A 106 3.30 -2.22 3.70
N HIS A 107 4.16 -3.09 4.21
CA HIS A 107 4.11 -4.51 3.94
C HIS A 107 3.41 -5.22 5.10
N ILE A 108 2.16 -5.60 4.91
CA ILE A 108 1.37 -6.32 5.89
C ILE A 108 1.60 -7.81 5.68
N ARG A 109 2.25 -8.45 6.64
CA ARG A 109 2.60 -9.86 6.59
C ARG A 109 1.52 -10.79 7.14
N ASN A 110 0.56 -10.25 7.88
CA ASN A 110 -0.59 -11.01 8.39
C ASN A 110 -1.65 -11.14 7.29
N HIS A 111 -1.66 -12.25 6.61
CA HIS A 111 -2.65 -12.57 5.60
C HIS A 111 -3.75 -13.48 6.15
N ILE A 112 -4.99 -13.20 5.76
CA ILE A 112 -6.12 -14.08 6.07
C ILE A 112 -6.03 -15.29 5.14
N SER A 113 -6.11 -16.50 5.72
CA SER A 113 -6.17 -17.74 4.94
C SER A 113 -7.41 -17.78 4.05
N ASP A 114 -7.30 -18.39 2.87
CA ASP A 114 -8.42 -18.62 1.98
C ASP A 114 -9.57 -19.40 2.65
N ASP A 115 -9.25 -20.24 3.63
CA ASP A 115 -10.23 -20.97 4.43
C ASP A 115 -11.15 -20.07 5.27
N ALA A 116 -10.72 -18.84 5.55
CA ALA A 116 -11.53 -17.85 6.26
C ALA A 116 -12.54 -17.12 5.35
N ILE A 117 -12.47 -17.31 4.04
CA ILE A 117 -13.33 -16.64 3.07
C ILE A 117 -14.64 -17.41 2.96
N ASN A 118 -15.76 -16.71 3.16
CA ASN A 118 -17.09 -17.27 2.94
C ASN A 118 -17.53 -17.04 1.49
N LEU A 119 -17.37 -18.06 0.65
CA LEU A 119 -17.68 -17.99 -0.77
C LEU A 119 -19.19 -17.78 -1.05
N ASP A 120 -20.07 -18.16 -0.12
CA ASP A 120 -21.52 -18.00 -0.30
C ASP A 120 -21.97 -16.54 -0.32
N ILE A 121 -21.21 -15.67 0.35
CA ILE A 121 -21.49 -14.22 0.41
C ILE A 121 -20.48 -13.37 -0.36
N CYS A 122 -19.51 -14.00 -1.03
CA CYS A 122 -18.56 -13.29 -1.90
C CYS A 122 -19.18 -13.02 -3.28
N LYS A 123 -18.79 -11.90 -3.86
CA LYS A 123 -19.09 -11.59 -5.26
C LYS A 123 -17.85 -11.78 -6.10
N CYS A 124 -17.96 -12.57 -7.15
CA CYS A 124 -16.87 -12.83 -8.09
C CYS A 124 -17.08 -12.09 -9.41
N ILE A 125 -15.99 -11.63 -9.99
CA ILE A 125 -15.91 -11.12 -11.37
C ILE A 125 -14.87 -11.96 -12.07
N GLY A 126 -15.30 -12.81 -13.02
CA GLY A 126 -14.43 -13.81 -13.63
C GLY A 126 -13.88 -14.78 -12.58
N ASN A 127 -12.57 -14.89 -12.48
CA ASN A 127 -11.89 -15.73 -11.49
C ASN A 127 -11.46 -14.95 -10.22
N SER A 128 -11.88 -13.69 -10.09
CA SER A 128 -11.50 -12.82 -8.98
C SER A 128 -12.67 -12.56 -8.05
N ILE A 129 -12.41 -12.51 -6.75
CA ILE A 129 -13.38 -12.12 -5.74
C ILE A 129 -13.46 -10.60 -5.68
N ALA A 130 -14.61 -10.02 -6.02
CA ALA A 130 -14.82 -8.56 -6.00
C ALA A 130 -15.30 -8.05 -4.64
N VAL A 131 -16.07 -8.87 -3.91
CA VAL A 131 -16.55 -8.55 -2.56
C VAL A 131 -16.28 -9.76 -1.67
N TYR A 132 -15.62 -9.49 -0.54
CA TYR A 132 -15.24 -10.55 0.40
C TYR A 132 -16.28 -10.68 1.52
N GLY A 133 -16.64 -11.92 1.82
CA GLY A 133 -17.31 -12.30 3.05
C GLY A 133 -16.42 -13.23 3.86
N PHE A 134 -16.39 -13.04 5.18
CA PHE A 134 -15.53 -13.81 6.06
C PHE A 134 -16.34 -14.67 7.02
N LEU A 135 -15.79 -15.82 7.38
CA LEU A 135 -16.31 -16.64 8.45
C LEU A 135 -16.15 -15.92 9.79
N ALA A 136 -17.19 -15.97 10.59
CA ALA A 136 -17.20 -15.35 11.92
C ALA A 136 -16.29 -16.11 12.92
#